data_ea658c7e9ed2a33eee6298d322775d79
#
_entry.id   ea658c7e9ed2a33eee6298d322775d79
#
_cell.length_a   1.000
_cell.length_b   1.000
_cell.length_c   1.000
_cell.angle_alpha   90.00
_cell.angle_beta   90.00
_cell.angle_gamma   90.00
#
_symmetry.space_group_name_H-M   'P 1'
#
loop_
_entity.id
_entity.type
_entity.pdbx_description
1 polymer ?
#
loop_
_entity_poly.entity_id
_entity_poly.type
_entity_poly.pdbx_seq_one_letter_code
_entity_poly.pdbx_strand_id
1 'polypeptide(L)'
;MADVRYSEEHEWIRVEGDTGTIGITHYAQEQLGDVVFVDVPAAGRKVAKGESVAVVESVKAASDIYAPVSGEVIESNAGLADAPGDVNVEPMGKGWFFKMKMSDKGELAGLMDEAAYESFVKSLA
;
A
#
# COMPACT_ATOMS: atom_id res chain seq x y z
N MET A 1 18.48 7.37 -1.29
CA MET A 1 17.22 7.74 -0.66
C MET A 1 16.07 7.02 -1.33
N ALA A 2 15.10 6.58 -0.54
CA ALA A 2 13.92 5.95 -1.10
C ALA A 2 13.02 7.01 -1.75
N ASP A 3 12.42 6.66 -2.89
CA ASP A 3 11.43 7.49 -3.57
C ASP A 3 10.06 6.94 -3.19
N VAL A 4 9.18 7.80 -2.71
CA VAL A 4 7.83 7.40 -2.29
C VAL A 4 6.82 7.99 -3.26
N ARG A 5 5.94 7.15 -3.78
CA ARG A 5 4.85 7.54 -4.68
C ARG A 5 3.51 7.08 -4.11
N TYR A 6 2.43 7.67 -4.61
CA TYR A 6 1.09 7.47 -4.07
C TYR A 6 0.10 7.24 -5.20
N SER A 7 -0.87 6.34 -4.95
CA SER A 7 -1.95 6.09 -5.91
C SER A 7 -3.22 6.85 -5.51
N GLU A 8 -4.16 6.96 -6.44
CA GLU A 8 -5.47 7.57 -6.16
C GLU A 8 -6.29 6.73 -5.17
N GLU A 9 -5.94 5.47 -5.01
CA GLU A 9 -6.59 4.55 -4.07
C GLU A 9 -5.98 4.64 -2.67
N HIS A 10 -5.08 5.61 -2.45
CA HIS A 10 -4.42 5.87 -1.16
C HIS A 10 -3.47 4.75 -0.73
N GLU A 11 -2.80 4.13 -1.69
CA GLU A 11 -1.67 3.24 -1.42
C GLU A 11 -0.39 4.02 -1.65
N TRP A 12 0.63 3.70 -0.84
CA TRP A 12 1.97 4.25 -1.07
C TRP A 12 2.90 3.15 -1.53
N ILE A 13 3.92 3.53 -2.28
CA ILE A 13 5.00 2.63 -2.67
C ILE A 13 6.32 3.33 -2.40
N ARG A 14 7.18 2.67 -1.62
CA ARG A 14 8.54 3.16 -1.34
C ARG A 14 9.49 2.37 -2.22
N VAL A 15 10.17 3.08 -3.11
CA VAL A 15 11.00 2.47 -4.15
C VAL A 15 12.46 2.44 -3.72
N GLU A 16 13.06 1.24 -3.75
CA GLU A 16 14.49 1.05 -3.51
C GLU A 16 15.00 0.09 -4.58
N GLY A 17 15.71 0.63 -5.58
CA GLY A 17 16.14 -0.14 -6.75
C GLY A 17 14.93 -0.68 -7.52
N ASP A 18 14.83 -2.00 -7.64
CA ASP A 18 13.70 -2.65 -8.32
C ASP A 18 12.61 -3.09 -7.36
N THR A 19 12.81 -2.85 -6.05
CA THR A 19 11.88 -3.29 -5.00
C THR A 19 10.99 -2.14 -4.58
N GLY A 20 9.68 -2.42 -4.47
CA GLY A 20 8.73 -1.47 -3.91
C GLY A 20 8.08 -2.06 -2.67
N THR A 21 8.04 -1.28 -1.58
CA THR A 21 7.31 -1.63 -0.35
C THR A 21 5.98 -0.90 -0.41
N ILE A 22 4.88 -1.60 -0.23
CA ILE A 22 3.53 -1.05 -0.41
C ILE A 22 2.71 -1.14 0.88
N GLY A 23 1.96 -0.09 1.13
CA GLY A 23 1.01 -0.03 2.23
C GLY A 23 -0.05 1.01 1.94
N ILE A 24 -0.83 1.37 2.94
CA ILE A 24 -1.86 2.42 2.79
C ILE A 24 -1.42 3.68 3.53
N THR A 25 -1.93 4.82 3.08
CA THR A 25 -1.53 6.11 3.63
C THR A 25 -2.22 6.40 4.96
N HIS A 26 -1.73 7.41 5.66
CA HIS A 26 -2.36 7.87 6.91
C HIS A 26 -3.82 8.27 6.66
N TYR A 27 -4.09 8.96 5.54
CA TYR A 27 -5.44 9.33 5.18
C TYR A 27 -6.35 8.09 5.05
N ALA A 28 -5.86 7.04 4.39
CA ALA A 28 -6.63 5.82 4.20
C ALA A 28 -6.97 5.15 5.54
N GLN A 29 -6.01 5.04 6.45
CA GLN A 29 -6.27 4.41 7.74
C GLN A 29 -7.22 5.24 8.59
N GLU A 30 -7.20 6.57 8.48
CA GLU A 30 -8.14 7.43 9.18
C GLU A 30 -9.57 7.18 8.69
N GLN A 31 -9.75 7.02 7.37
CA GLN A 31 -11.06 6.77 6.79
C GLN A 31 -11.60 5.39 7.18
N LEU A 32 -10.71 4.40 7.32
CA LEU A 32 -11.09 3.06 7.72
C LEU A 32 -11.46 2.96 9.20
N GLY A 33 -10.76 3.69 10.06
CA GLY A 33 -10.86 3.52 11.50
C GLY A 33 -10.03 2.32 11.96
N ASP A 34 -10.35 1.74 13.12
CA ASP A 34 -9.55 0.69 13.73
C ASP A 34 -9.49 -0.57 12.85
N VAL A 35 -8.30 -0.91 12.40
CA VAL A 35 -8.06 -2.10 11.57
C VAL A 35 -8.03 -3.33 12.46
N VAL A 36 -8.83 -4.33 12.10
CA VAL A 36 -8.99 -5.56 12.89
C VAL A 36 -8.52 -6.81 12.14
N PHE A 37 -8.35 -6.74 10.82
CA PHE A 37 -7.92 -7.88 10.03
C PHE A 37 -7.19 -7.39 8.78
N VAL A 38 -6.10 -8.08 8.42
CA VAL A 38 -5.34 -7.81 7.19
C VAL A 38 -5.03 -9.14 6.53
N ASP A 39 -5.35 -9.24 5.23
CA ASP A 39 -4.97 -10.39 4.42
C ASP A 39 -3.91 -9.92 3.42
N VAL A 40 -2.70 -10.47 3.52
CA VAL A 40 -1.57 -10.10 2.67
C VAL A 40 -1.31 -11.17 1.61
N PRO A 41 -0.73 -10.80 0.45
CA PRO A 41 -0.50 -11.77 -0.63
C PRO A 41 0.64 -12.73 -0.27
N ALA A 42 0.65 -13.89 -0.92
CA ALA A 42 1.74 -14.85 -0.78
C ALA A 42 2.95 -14.42 -1.61
N ALA A 43 4.16 -14.65 -1.09
CA ALA A 43 5.38 -14.43 -1.84
C ALA A 43 5.36 -15.30 -3.11
N GLY A 44 5.85 -14.75 -4.20
CA GLY A 44 5.86 -15.44 -5.50
C GLY A 44 4.65 -15.12 -6.37
N ARG A 45 3.63 -14.46 -5.82
CA ARG A 45 2.45 -14.09 -6.62
C ARG A 45 2.81 -12.97 -7.60
N LYS A 46 2.44 -13.18 -8.86
CA LYS A 46 2.60 -12.14 -9.89
C LYS A 46 1.33 -11.31 -9.95
N VAL A 47 1.48 -10.00 -10.01
CA VAL A 47 0.35 -9.08 -10.00
C VAL A 47 0.49 -8.03 -11.10
N ALA A 48 -0.65 -7.58 -11.60
CA ALA A 48 -0.70 -6.49 -12.57
C ALA A 48 -1.16 -5.21 -11.86
N LYS A 49 -0.73 -4.07 -12.37
CA LYS A 49 -1.16 -2.77 -11.86
C LYS A 49 -2.69 -2.74 -11.84
N GLY A 50 -3.26 -2.33 -10.70
CA GLY A 50 -4.70 -2.24 -10.51
C GLY A 50 -5.37 -3.52 -10.05
N GLU A 51 -4.61 -4.62 -9.94
CA GLU A 51 -5.15 -5.88 -9.45
C GLU A 51 -5.30 -5.83 -7.93
N SER A 52 -6.39 -6.39 -7.38
CA SER A 52 -6.58 -6.51 -5.93
C SER A 52 -5.59 -7.54 -5.39
N VAL A 53 -4.76 -7.13 -4.44
CA VAL A 53 -3.65 -7.96 -3.94
C VAL A 53 -3.82 -8.29 -2.46
N ALA A 54 -4.40 -7.38 -1.70
CA ALA A 54 -4.56 -7.55 -0.25
C ALA A 54 -5.92 -7.00 0.16
N VAL A 55 -6.33 -7.33 1.38
CA VAL A 55 -7.58 -6.83 1.96
C VAL A 55 -7.29 -6.32 3.36
N VAL A 56 -7.87 -5.19 3.70
CA VAL A 56 -7.83 -4.65 5.05
C VAL A 56 -9.27 -4.49 5.55
N GLU A 57 -9.54 -4.98 6.75
CA GLU A 57 -10.87 -4.85 7.36
C GLU A 57 -10.76 -4.05 8.66
N SER A 58 -11.68 -3.11 8.81
CA SER A 58 -11.79 -2.31 10.03
C SER A 58 -13.10 -2.64 10.72
N VAL A 59 -13.33 -2.01 11.88
CA VAL A 59 -14.57 -2.17 12.63
C VAL A 59 -15.81 -1.71 11.85
N LYS A 60 -15.62 -0.93 10.79
CA LYS A 60 -16.76 -0.37 10.03
C LYS A 60 -16.77 -0.71 8.54
N ALA A 61 -15.68 -1.20 7.96
CA ALA A 61 -15.61 -1.44 6.52
C ALA A 61 -14.51 -2.42 6.13
N ALA A 62 -14.62 -2.99 4.93
CA ALA A 62 -13.56 -3.78 4.32
C ALA A 62 -13.13 -3.07 3.03
N SER A 63 -11.85 -3.12 2.71
CA SER A 63 -11.31 -2.45 1.54
C SER A 63 -10.25 -3.31 0.87
N ASP A 64 -10.25 -3.30 -0.46
CA ASP A 64 -9.20 -3.97 -1.24
C ASP A 64 -8.00 -3.04 -1.39
N ILE A 65 -6.81 -3.64 -1.39
CA ILE A 65 -5.57 -2.94 -1.67
C ILE A 65 -5.13 -3.35 -3.07
N TYR A 66 -5.03 -2.37 -3.95
CA TYR A 66 -4.67 -2.61 -5.35
C TYR A 66 -3.18 -2.39 -5.56
N ALA A 67 -2.59 -3.19 -6.45
CA ALA A 67 -1.18 -3.04 -6.77
C ALA A 67 -0.97 -1.71 -7.52
N PRO A 68 -0.13 -0.80 -7.00
CA PRO A 68 0.12 0.47 -7.70
C PRO A 68 0.98 0.30 -8.94
N VAL A 69 1.70 -0.81 -9.03
CA VAL A 69 2.53 -1.17 -10.20
C VAL A 69 2.47 -2.68 -10.40
N SER A 70 2.91 -3.15 -11.57
CA SER A 70 3.00 -4.58 -11.87
C SER A 70 4.31 -5.16 -11.34
N GLY A 71 4.30 -6.42 -10.97
CA GLY A 71 5.50 -7.10 -10.49
C GLY A 71 5.19 -8.43 -9.82
N GLU A 72 6.16 -8.89 -9.02
CA GLU A 72 6.04 -10.13 -8.28
C GLU A 72 6.23 -9.85 -6.78
N VAL A 73 5.33 -10.37 -5.96
CA VAL A 73 5.42 -10.23 -4.51
C VAL A 73 6.61 -11.07 -4.02
N ILE A 74 7.54 -10.42 -3.31
CA ILE A 74 8.74 -11.09 -2.79
C ILE A 74 8.70 -11.28 -1.28
N GLU A 75 7.92 -10.47 -0.58
CA GLU A 75 7.80 -10.56 0.87
C GLU A 75 6.47 -9.95 1.31
N SER A 76 5.86 -10.52 2.34
CA SER A 76 4.64 -9.98 2.94
C SER A 76 4.86 -9.76 4.42
N ASN A 77 4.19 -8.76 4.97
CA ASN A 77 4.31 -8.45 6.40
C ASN A 77 3.40 -9.37 7.22
N ALA A 78 3.87 -10.57 7.49
CA ALA A 78 3.10 -11.56 8.24
C ALA A 78 2.73 -11.09 9.65
N GLY A 79 3.48 -10.14 10.21
CA GLY A 79 3.19 -9.59 11.54
C GLY A 79 1.85 -8.88 11.62
N LEU A 80 1.30 -8.43 10.48
CA LEU A 80 -0.01 -7.76 10.48
C LEU A 80 -1.16 -8.71 10.84
N ALA A 81 -0.98 -10.02 10.65
CA ALA A 81 -2.00 -10.98 11.05
C ALA A 81 -2.18 -10.98 12.56
N ASP A 82 -1.10 -10.80 13.31
CA ASP A 82 -1.11 -10.77 14.78
C ASP A 82 -1.33 -9.36 15.32
N ALA A 83 -0.95 -8.33 14.56
CA ALA A 83 -1.00 -6.95 15.01
C ALA A 83 -1.58 -6.03 13.92
N PRO A 84 -2.85 -6.24 13.54
CA PRO A 84 -3.45 -5.42 12.46
C PRO A 84 -3.51 -3.94 12.81
N GLY A 85 -3.53 -3.60 14.09
CA GLY A 85 -3.52 -2.20 14.55
C GLY A 85 -2.25 -1.43 14.19
N ASP A 86 -1.16 -2.12 13.80
CA ASP A 86 0.05 -1.45 13.33
C ASP A 86 -0.22 -0.60 12.09
N VAL A 87 -1.24 -0.96 11.30
CA VAL A 87 -1.66 -0.16 10.15
C VAL A 87 -2.14 1.22 10.60
N ASN A 88 -2.82 1.29 11.73
CA ASN A 88 -3.29 2.57 12.27
C ASN A 88 -2.16 3.39 12.91
N VAL A 89 -1.26 2.71 13.60
CA VAL A 89 -0.20 3.37 14.37
C VAL A 89 0.91 3.89 13.46
N GLU A 90 1.38 3.07 12.53
CA GLU A 90 2.47 3.44 11.62
C GLU A 90 2.18 2.92 10.21
N PRO A 91 1.21 3.52 9.50
CA PRO A 91 0.81 3.01 8.18
C PRO A 91 1.96 3.03 7.16
N MET A 92 2.92 3.92 7.32
CA MET A 92 4.07 4.01 6.42
C MET A 92 5.35 3.43 7.02
N GLY A 93 5.23 2.76 8.16
CA GLY A 93 6.32 2.08 8.84
C GLY A 93 5.96 0.62 9.07
N LYS A 94 5.76 0.22 10.35
CA LYS A 94 5.42 -1.16 10.71
C LYS A 94 4.20 -1.72 10.00
N GLY A 95 3.29 -0.85 9.56
CA GLY A 95 2.04 -1.24 8.92
C GLY A 95 2.15 -1.50 7.42
N TRP A 96 3.35 -1.67 6.87
CA TRP A 96 3.51 -2.01 5.46
C TRP A 96 2.86 -3.38 5.17
N PHE A 97 2.36 -3.55 3.95
CA PHE A 97 1.61 -4.76 3.60
C PHE A 97 2.45 -5.80 2.90
N PHE A 98 3.15 -5.41 1.83
CA PHE A 98 3.99 -6.36 1.08
C PHE A 98 5.07 -5.62 0.31
N LYS A 99 6.10 -6.39 -0.10
CA LYS A 99 7.16 -5.89 -0.97
C LYS A 99 7.08 -6.65 -2.28
N MET A 100 7.36 -5.96 -3.38
CA MET A 100 7.33 -6.57 -4.69
C MET A 100 8.55 -6.15 -5.50
N LYS A 101 8.95 -7.02 -6.44
CA LYS A 101 9.93 -6.68 -7.45
C LYS A 101 9.14 -6.13 -8.63
N MET A 102 9.37 -4.88 -8.97
CA MET A 102 8.65 -4.22 -10.04
C MET A 102 9.09 -4.74 -11.40
N SER A 103 8.13 -5.04 -12.27
CA SER A 103 8.42 -5.53 -13.63
C SER A 103 8.52 -4.37 -14.62
N ASP A 104 7.89 -3.22 -14.33
CA ASP A 104 7.92 -2.05 -15.19
C ASP A 104 7.96 -0.78 -14.36
N LYS A 105 9.16 -0.25 -14.14
CA LYS A 105 9.35 0.96 -13.35
C LYS A 105 8.76 2.19 -14.01
N GLY A 106 8.48 2.13 -15.30
CA GLY A 106 7.80 3.22 -16.01
C GLY A 106 6.41 3.49 -15.49
N GLU A 107 5.77 2.51 -14.86
CA GLU A 107 4.45 2.68 -14.26
C GLU A 107 4.46 3.66 -13.09
N LEU A 108 5.63 3.90 -12.48
CA LEU A 108 5.76 4.87 -11.39
C LEU A 108 5.44 6.29 -11.85
N ALA A 109 5.64 6.59 -13.12
CA ALA A 109 5.36 7.91 -13.68
C ALA A 109 3.87 8.28 -13.60
N GLY A 110 2.99 7.28 -13.53
CA GLY A 110 1.55 7.51 -13.39
C GLY A 110 1.09 7.74 -11.97
N LEU A 111 1.99 7.63 -11.00
CA LEU A 111 1.68 7.83 -9.59
C LEU A 111 2.02 9.25 -9.15
N MET A 112 1.41 9.68 -8.04
CA MET A 112 1.64 11.01 -7.49
C MET A 112 2.88 11.02 -6.61
N ASP A 113 3.62 12.15 -6.61
CA ASP A 113 4.63 12.38 -5.61
C ASP A 113 3.92 12.89 -4.33
N GLU A 114 4.68 13.18 -3.29
CA GLU A 114 4.09 13.62 -2.01
C GLU A 114 3.29 14.91 -2.15
N ALA A 115 3.81 15.90 -2.86
CA ALA A 115 3.13 17.18 -3.02
C ALA A 115 1.81 17.03 -3.80
N ALA A 116 1.83 16.24 -4.87
CA ALA A 116 0.64 15.99 -5.68
C ALA A 116 -0.40 15.22 -4.87
N TYR A 117 0.04 14.24 -4.07
CA TYR A 117 -0.87 13.46 -3.24
C TYR A 117 -1.49 14.33 -2.14
N GLU A 118 -0.72 15.21 -1.51
CA GLU A 118 -1.26 16.12 -0.50
C GLU A 118 -2.33 17.03 -1.09
N SER A 119 -2.11 17.55 -2.29
CA SER A 119 -3.11 18.37 -2.99
C SER A 119 -4.36 17.57 -3.31
N PHE A 120 -4.18 16.32 -3.72
CA PHE A 120 -5.29 15.42 -4.02
C PHE A 120 -6.15 15.17 -2.77
N VAL A 121 -5.53 14.87 -1.64
CA VAL A 121 -6.23 14.64 -0.37
C VAL A 121 -7.00 15.89 0.06
N LYS A 122 -6.41 17.07 -0.06
CA LYS A 122 -7.08 18.32 0.28
C LYS A 122 -8.32 18.55 -0.57
N SER A 123 -8.30 18.10 -1.83
CA SER A 123 -9.44 18.27 -2.72
C SER A 123 -10.63 17.37 -2.33
N LEU A 124 -10.36 16.33 -1.51
CA LEU A 124 -11.40 15.41 -1.05
C LEU A 124 -12.10 15.89 0.22
N ALA A 125 -11.51 16.87 0.90
CA ALA A 125 -12.02 17.36 2.19
C ALA A 125 -13.22 18.31 1.99
#